data_5eed273aec0087d8fd493859443a0fc7
#
_entry.id   5eed273aec0087d8fd493859443a0fc7
#
_cell.length_a   1.000
_cell.length_b   1.000
_cell.length_c   1.000
_cell.angle_alpha   90.00
_cell.angle_beta   90.00
_cell.angle_gamma   90.00
#
_symmetry.space_group_name_H-M   'P 1'
#
loop_
_entity.id
_entity.type
_entity.pdbx_description
1 polymer ?
#
loop_
_entity_poly.entity_id
_entity_poly.type
_entity_poly.pdbx_seq_one_letter_code
_entity_poly.pdbx_strand_id
1 'polypeptide(L)'
;MPSALSAAGERRAYPYRMETNDAGAQLMAEEPEFAEVPEEVLELPVAELHLHIEGTLEPELIFALAERNGIRLPYADLEEFRSRYEFTDLQSFLDLYYANMAVLQTEQDFADMTRAYLSRAALAGVRHAEIMLDPQAHLTRGVSLETCVNGVASVLAGSFEEFGISTLLIAAFLRDLSEDSALEVLEQLLAMGAPIAGIGLDSAEVGNPPEKFQRLFARAKDAGLHRIAHAGEEGPPSYIIDALDILDVERIDHGIRCMEDPDLVERLVDELTPLTVCPLSNVRLRAVDMLAAHPLPAMLAAGLNVSVNSDDPAYFGGYVDDNFAQLKSVIGLSEFDCVRLAANSIRSSFASEERKAELLAELADSGL
;
A
#
# COMPACT_ATOMS: atom_id res chain seq x y z
N MET A 1 -45.24 -16.93 -13.36
CA MET A 1 -44.59 -16.04 -12.41
C MET A 1 -44.07 -16.89 -11.25
N PRO A 2 -42.74 -17.01 -11.04
CA PRO A 2 -42.17 -17.16 -9.74
C PRO A 2 -41.20 -16.02 -9.46
N SER A 3 -41.26 -15.55 -8.22
CA SER A 3 -40.53 -14.46 -7.60
C SER A 3 -39.03 -14.71 -7.55
N ALA A 4 -38.27 -13.64 -7.84
CA ALA A 4 -36.83 -13.57 -7.58
C ALA A 4 -36.57 -13.62 -6.06
N LEU A 5 -35.83 -14.61 -5.60
CA LEU A 5 -35.26 -14.67 -4.27
C LEU A 5 -33.89 -13.97 -4.34
N SER A 6 -33.80 -12.91 -3.57
CA SER A 6 -32.59 -12.18 -3.21
C SER A 6 -31.58 -13.15 -2.60
N ALA A 7 -30.43 -13.33 -3.25
CA ALA A 7 -29.26 -13.91 -2.62
C ALA A 7 -28.48 -12.78 -1.92
N ALA A 8 -28.82 -12.55 -0.66
CA ALA A 8 -27.94 -11.82 0.25
C ALA A 8 -26.74 -12.72 0.54
N GLY A 9 -25.59 -12.41 -0.06
CA GLY A 9 -24.33 -13.08 0.23
C GLY A 9 -23.89 -12.75 1.65
N GLU A 10 -23.73 -13.78 2.46
CA GLU A 10 -23.08 -13.66 3.76
C GLU A 10 -21.62 -13.19 3.52
N ARG A 11 -21.35 -11.93 3.82
CA ARG A 11 -19.98 -11.42 3.92
C ARG A 11 -19.33 -12.08 5.14
N ARG A 12 -18.25 -12.81 4.92
CA ARG A 12 -17.44 -13.33 6.03
C ARG A 12 -16.82 -12.14 6.74
N ALA A 13 -17.28 -11.91 7.97
CA ALA A 13 -16.62 -11.01 8.91
C ALA A 13 -15.20 -11.54 9.18
N TYR A 14 -14.19 -10.73 8.96
CA TYR A 14 -12.86 -10.99 9.48
C TYR A 14 -12.93 -10.86 11.00
N PRO A 15 -12.47 -11.85 11.78
CA PRO A 15 -12.60 -11.82 13.23
C PRO A 15 -11.49 -10.98 13.86
N TYR A 16 -11.54 -9.67 13.72
CA TYR A 16 -10.81 -8.78 14.60
C TYR A 16 -11.78 -8.21 15.62
N ARG A 17 -12.20 -9.03 16.59
CA ARG A 17 -12.82 -8.60 17.83
C ARG A 17 -11.77 -8.70 18.93
N MET A 18 -11.34 -7.57 19.45
CA MET A 18 -10.69 -7.55 20.76
C MET A 18 -11.76 -7.78 21.83
N GLU A 19 -11.73 -8.94 22.50
CA GLU A 19 -12.40 -9.10 23.79
C GLU A 19 -11.43 -8.62 24.87
N THR A 20 -11.80 -7.51 25.53
CA THR A 20 -11.10 -6.98 26.69
C THR A 20 -11.27 -7.91 27.88
N ASN A 21 -10.22 -8.52 28.36
CA ASN A 21 -10.17 -9.11 29.69
C ASN A 21 -9.44 -8.17 30.65
N ASP A 22 -10.22 -7.67 31.61
CA ASP A 22 -9.78 -6.87 32.74
C ASP A 22 -8.88 -7.68 33.68
N ALA A 23 -7.59 -7.35 33.78
CA ALA A 23 -6.77 -7.37 35.01
C ALA A 23 -5.28 -7.17 34.68
N GLY A 24 -4.73 -5.99 34.89
CA GLY A 24 -3.30 -5.75 34.91
C GLY A 24 -2.84 -4.45 34.26
N ALA A 25 -3.45 -3.35 34.63
CA ALA A 25 -3.01 -2.03 34.21
C ALA A 25 -1.73 -1.64 34.94
N GLN A 26 -0.64 -1.42 34.19
CA GLN A 26 0.26 -0.29 34.44
C GLN A 26 1.21 -0.10 33.23
N LEU A 27 1.00 1.03 32.52
CA LEU A 27 1.91 1.61 31.52
C LEU A 27 2.22 0.74 30.28
N MET A 28 1.19 0.40 29.54
CA MET A 28 1.27 0.05 28.13
C MET A 28 0.80 1.28 27.33
N ALA A 29 1.53 1.66 26.32
CA ALA A 29 1.02 2.63 25.34
C ALA A 29 -0.30 2.06 24.82
N GLU A 30 -1.40 2.83 24.94
CA GLU A 30 -2.70 2.42 24.43
C GLU A 30 -2.56 2.11 22.95
N GLU A 31 -2.99 0.92 22.51
CA GLU A 31 -3.08 0.61 21.09
C GLU A 31 -3.94 1.67 20.39
N PRO A 32 -3.63 2.04 19.12
CA PRO A 32 -4.49 2.94 18.38
C PRO A 32 -5.87 2.30 18.25
N GLU A 33 -6.85 2.92 18.90
CA GLU A 33 -8.24 2.45 18.91
C GLU A 33 -8.89 2.82 17.56
N PHE A 34 -9.07 1.83 16.70
CA PHE A 34 -9.87 1.99 15.48
C PHE A 34 -11.35 1.79 15.84
N ALA A 35 -12.20 2.67 15.32
CA ALA A 35 -13.65 2.56 15.54
C ALA A 35 -14.20 1.27 14.89
N GLU A 36 -15.26 0.68 15.47
CA GLU A 36 -16.01 -0.39 14.80
C GLU A 36 -16.50 0.14 13.43
N VAL A 37 -16.18 -0.57 12.36
CA VAL A 37 -16.55 -0.19 11.00
C VAL A 37 -18.06 -0.35 10.83
N PRO A 38 -18.82 0.69 10.39
CA PRO A 38 -20.23 0.55 10.07
C PRO A 38 -20.46 -0.46 8.95
N GLU A 39 -21.58 -1.21 9.00
CA GLU A 39 -21.96 -2.21 7.98
C GLU A 39 -22.14 -1.62 6.55
N GLU A 40 -22.31 -0.30 6.43
CA GLU A 40 -22.40 0.40 5.16
C GLU A 40 -21.03 0.94 4.72
N VAL A 41 -20.21 0.07 4.11
CA VAL A 41 -19.01 0.49 3.40
C VAL A 41 -19.42 1.18 2.12
N LEU A 42 -18.91 2.39 1.87
CA LEU A 42 -19.07 3.06 0.58
C LEU A 42 -18.45 2.18 -0.51
N GLU A 43 -19.26 1.67 -1.42
CA GLU A 43 -18.79 0.97 -2.63
C GLU A 43 -18.28 2.02 -3.64
N LEU A 44 -17.12 2.63 -3.35
CA LEU A 44 -16.48 3.57 -4.26
C LEU A 44 -15.52 2.82 -5.19
N PRO A 45 -15.63 3.01 -6.51
CA PRO A 45 -14.57 2.59 -7.42
C PRO A 45 -13.33 3.44 -7.17
N VAL A 46 -12.23 2.79 -6.78
CA VAL A 46 -10.95 3.45 -6.48
C VAL A 46 -9.80 2.85 -7.30
N ALA A 47 -8.75 3.64 -7.49
CA ALA A 47 -7.45 3.13 -7.84
C ALA A 47 -6.59 3.03 -6.57
N GLU A 48 -6.01 1.87 -6.29
CA GLU A 48 -5.05 1.67 -5.22
C GLU A 48 -3.64 1.84 -5.76
N LEU A 49 -2.95 2.89 -5.34
CA LEU A 49 -1.70 3.36 -5.95
C LEU A 49 -0.48 3.12 -5.06
N HIS A 50 -0.72 2.73 -3.81
CA HIS A 50 0.30 2.50 -2.81
C HIS A 50 -0.04 1.23 -2.02
N LEU A 51 0.53 0.14 -2.46
CA LEU A 51 0.37 -1.19 -1.88
C LEU A 51 1.63 -2.00 -2.10
N HIS A 52 2.19 -2.54 -1.02
CA HIS A 52 3.23 -3.55 -1.07
C HIS A 52 2.58 -4.94 -1.12
N ILE A 53 2.90 -5.72 -2.15
CA ILE A 53 2.26 -7.04 -2.31
C ILE A 53 2.59 -7.97 -1.15
N GLU A 54 3.79 -7.88 -0.61
CA GLU A 54 4.22 -8.63 0.57
C GLU A 54 3.42 -8.25 1.82
N GLY A 55 2.97 -7.00 1.90
CA GLY A 55 2.12 -6.47 2.97
C GLY A 55 0.68 -6.97 2.94
N THR A 56 0.33 -7.74 1.91
CA THR A 56 -0.97 -8.42 1.80
C THR A 56 -0.97 -9.84 2.35
N LEU A 57 0.18 -10.31 2.86
CA LEU A 57 0.32 -11.63 3.48
C LEU A 57 -0.47 -11.72 4.78
N GLU A 58 -1.71 -12.15 4.66
CA GLU A 58 -2.57 -12.41 5.83
C GLU A 58 -1.99 -13.54 6.70
N PRO A 59 -2.18 -13.49 8.02
CA PRO A 59 -1.68 -14.52 8.96
C PRO A 59 -2.01 -15.95 8.55
N GLU A 60 -3.23 -16.18 8.09
CA GLU A 60 -3.71 -17.49 7.63
C GLU A 60 -2.93 -17.99 6.42
N LEU A 61 -2.61 -17.09 5.48
CA LEU A 61 -1.83 -17.45 4.30
C LEU A 61 -0.37 -17.73 4.68
N ILE A 62 0.21 -16.94 5.60
CA ILE A 62 1.58 -17.19 6.12
C ILE A 62 1.67 -18.60 6.70
N PHE A 63 0.71 -19.02 7.54
CA PHE A 63 0.71 -20.36 8.13
C PHE A 63 0.54 -21.46 7.07
N ALA A 64 -0.35 -21.27 6.09
CA ALA A 64 -0.56 -22.23 5.01
C ALA A 64 0.69 -22.38 4.12
N LEU A 65 1.37 -21.27 3.78
CA LEU A 65 2.61 -21.29 3.01
C LEU A 65 3.77 -21.89 3.81
N ALA A 66 3.85 -21.60 5.10
CA ALA A 66 4.85 -22.19 5.99
C ALA A 66 4.71 -23.72 6.07
N GLU A 67 3.49 -24.24 6.21
CA GLU A 67 3.21 -25.67 6.18
C GLU A 67 3.61 -26.30 4.84
N ARG A 68 3.18 -25.68 3.72
CA ARG A 68 3.50 -26.14 2.36
C ARG A 68 5.01 -26.25 2.12
N ASN A 69 5.76 -25.23 2.57
CA ASN A 69 7.19 -25.11 2.32
C ASN A 69 8.06 -25.72 3.43
N GLY A 70 7.45 -26.37 4.45
CA GLY A 70 8.16 -26.99 5.57
C GLY A 70 8.91 -26.00 6.43
N ILE A 71 8.45 -24.74 6.50
CA ILE A 71 9.05 -23.65 7.28
C ILE A 71 8.45 -23.68 8.67
N ARG A 72 9.31 -23.68 9.68
CA ARG A 72 8.89 -23.57 11.08
C ARG A 72 8.77 -22.09 11.46
N LEU A 73 7.56 -21.65 11.69
CA LEU A 73 7.32 -20.31 12.24
C LEU A 73 7.70 -20.25 13.73
N PRO A 74 8.15 -19.09 14.22
CA PRO A 74 8.49 -18.90 15.65
C PRO A 74 7.26 -18.71 16.56
N TYR A 75 6.06 -18.90 16.03
CA TYR A 75 4.75 -18.71 16.69
C TYR A 75 4.06 -20.06 16.85
N ALA A 76 3.34 -20.24 17.98
CA ALA A 76 2.61 -21.48 18.23
C ALA A 76 1.30 -21.55 17.42
N ASP A 77 0.64 -20.43 17.23
CA ASP A 77 -0.64 -20.31 16.53
C ASP A 77 -0.87 -18.89 15.98
N LEU A 78 -2.04 -18.69 15.34
CA LEU A 78 -2.45 -17.41 14.78
C LEU A 78 -2.68 -16.32 15.84
N GLU A 79 -3.09 -16.68 17.05
CA GLU A 79 -3.33 -15.72 18.12
C GLU A 79 -2.00 -15.14 18.62
N GLU A 80 -1.00 -16.00 18.89
CA GLU A 80 0.34 -15.54 19.22
C GLU A 80 0.94 -14.70 18.10
N PHE A 81 0.73 -15.10 16.83
CA PHE A 81 1.24 -14.35 15.70
C PHE A 81 0.64 -12.95 15.61
N ARG A 82 -0.69 -12.83 15.70
CA ARG A 82 -1.38 -11.53 15.67
C ARG A 82 -0.97 -10.61 16.83
N SER A 83 -0.64 -11.18 18.00
CA SER A 83 -0.14 -10.39 19.13
C SER A 83 1.21 -9.71 18.87
N ARG A 84 1.89 -10.03 17.76
CA ARG A 84 3.14 -9.38 17.33
C ARG A 84 2.92 -8.14 16.45
N TYR A 85 1.68 -7.83 16.08
CA TYR A 85 1.35 -6.68 15.25
C TYR A 85 1.26 -5.37 16.07
N GLU A 86 2.07 -5.27 17.12
CA GLU A 86 2.27 -4.07 17.92
C GLU A 86 3.58 -3.41 17.52
N PHE A 87 3.48 -2.30 16.77
CA PHE A 87 4.66 -1.59 16.27
C PHE A 87 4.90 -0.31 17.07
N THR A 88 6.17 -0.02 17.34
CA THR A 88 6.60 1.22 18.01
C THR A 88 7.10 2.28 17.03
N ASP A 89 7.50 1.84 15.84
CA ASP A 89 8.06 2.63 14.76
C ASP A 89 8.14 1.78 13.46
N LEU A 90 8.53 2.40 12.36
CA LEU A 90 8.72 1.73 11.08
C LEU A 90 9.72 0.57 11.17
N GLN A 91 10.82 0.69 11.92
CA GLN A 91 11.82 -0.37 12.00
C GLN A 91 11.28 -1.65 12.65
N SER A 92 10.48 -1.51 13.71
CA SER A 92 9.86 -2.66 14.39
C SER A 92 8.87 -3.42 13.50
N PHE A 93 8.19 -2.71 12.60
CA PHE A 93 7.37 -3.30 11.55
C PHE A 93 8.23 -4.03 10.51
N LEU A 94 9.25 -3.38 9.95
CA LEU A 94 10.12 -3.96 8.92
C LEU A 94 10.79 -5.26 9.39
N ASP A 95 11.19 -5.35 10.66
CA ASP A 95 11.79 -6.56 11.23
C ASP A 95 10.83 -7.75 11.17
N LEU A 96 9.55 -7.56 11.47
CA LEU A 96 8.51 -8.59 11.37
C LEU A 96 8.14 -8.88 9.91
N TYR A 97 7.98 -7.84 9.11
CA TYR A 97 7.61 -7.89 7.71
C TYR A 97 8.59 -8.73 6.89
N TYR A 98 9.89 -8.42 6.96
CA TYR A 98 10.90 -9.19 6.25
C TYR A 98 11.07 -10.62 6.78
N ALA A 99 10.87 -10.85 8.09
CA ALA A 99 10.89 -12.20 8.64
C ALA A 99 9.75 -13.07 8.10
N ASN A 100 8.56 -12.50 7.93
CA ASN A 100 7.38 -13.21 7.43
C ASN A 100 7.48 -13.55 5.94
N MET A 101 8.20 -12.77 5.15
CA MET A 101 8.45 -13.08 3.74
C MET A 101 9.19 -14.42 3.54
N ALA A 102 9.78 -14.99 4.59
CA ALA A 102 10.47 -16.29 4.53
C ALA A 102 9.59 -17.41 3.99
N VAL A 103 8.26 -17.30 4.08
CA VAL A 103 7.32 -18.30 3.56
C VAL A 103 7.19 -18.31 2.03
N LEU A 104 7.59 -17.22 1.36
CA LEU A 104 7.54 -17.07 -0.10
C LEU A 104 8.80 -17.69 -0.73
N GLN A 105 8.69 -18.89 -1.29
CA GLN A 105 9.82 -19.67 -1.79
C GLN A 105 9.72 -19.96 -3.29
N THR A 106 8.51 -20.08 -3.84
CA THR A 106 8.24 -20.52 -5.20
C THR A 106 7.36 -19.53 -5.95
N GLU A 107 7.37 -19.56 -7.29
CA GLU A 107 6.45 -18.77 -8.12
C GLU A 107 4.98 -18.94 -7.69
N GLN A 108 4.60 -20.17 -7.27
CA GLN A 108 3.25 -20.44 -6.81
C GLN A 108 2.91 -19.71 -5.51
N ASP A 109 3.88 -19.50 -4.60
CA ASP A 109 3.66 -18.77 -3.35
C ASP A 109 3.35 -17.29 -3.63
N PHE A 110 4.10 -16.68 -4.55
CA PHE A 110 3.86 -15.30 -5.01
C PHE A 110 2.54 -15.18 -5.78
N ALA A 111 2.21 -16.18 -6.61
CA ALA A 111 0.94 -16.19 -7.32
C ALA A 111 -0.25 -16.32 -6.36
N ASP A 112 -0.16 -17.18 -5.34
CA ASP A 112 -1.23 -17.33 -4.34
C ASP A 112 -1.43 -16.06 -3.51
N MET A 113 -0.35 -15.41 -3.09
CA MET A 113 -0.39 -14.11 -2.41
C MET A 113 -1.08 -13.05 -3.26
N THR A 114 -0.66 -12.91 -4.53
CA THR A 114 -1.23 -11.93 -5.46
C THR A 114 -2.71 -12.18 -5.72
N ARG A 115 -3.10 -13.46 -5.89
CA ARG A 115 -4.52 -13.81 -6.09
C ARG A 115 -5.36 -13.53 -4.84
N ALA A 116 -4.83 -13.81 -3.65
CA ALA A 116 -5.50 -13.52 -2.39
C ALA A 116 -5.75 -12.01 -2.24
N TYR A 117 -4.74 -11.18 -2.52
CA TYR A 117 -4.88 -9.73 -2.53
C TYR A 117 -5.97 -9.28 -3.51
N LEU A 118 -5.87 -9.64 -4.80
CA LEU A 118 -6.82 -9.19 -5.82
C LEU A 118 -8.27 -9.61 -5.51
N SER A 119 -8.46 -10.80 -4.94
CA SER A 119 -9.77 -11.25 -4.49
C SER A 119 -10.35 -10.35 -3.40
N ARG A 120 -9.53 -9.90 -2.44
CA ARG A 120 -9.94 -8.98 -1.37
C ARG A 120 -10.12 -7.55 -1.89
N ALA A 121 -9.22 -7.08 -2.75
CA ALA A 121 -9.26 -5.75 -3.34
C ALA A 121 -10.51 -5.53 -4.21
N ALA A 122 -10.94 -6.55 -4.96
CA ALA A 122 -12.19 -6.49 -5.73
C ALA A 122 -13.42 -6.21 -4.83
N LEU A 123 -13.44 -6.81 -3.63
CA LEU A 123 -14.49 -6.58 -2.64
C LEU A 123 -14.40 -5.21 -1.99
N ALA A 124 -13.19 -4.62 -1.94
CA ALA A 124 -12.92 -3.29 -1.41
C ALA A 124 -13.25 -2.15 -2.40
N GLY A 125 -13.77 -2.47 -3.58
CA GLY A 125 -14.06 -1.45 -4.60
C GLY A 125 -12.87 -1.06 -5.48
N VAL A 126 -11.71 -1.72 -5.35
CA VAL A 126 -10.56 -1.46 -6.23
C VAL A 126 -10.89 -1.86 -7.67
N ARG A 127 -10.58 -0.99 -8.62
CA ARG A 127 -10.77 -1.18 -10.07
C ARG A 127 -9.47 -1.07 -10.85
N HIS A 128 -8.47 -0.47 -10.24
CA HIS A 128 -7.10 -0.39 -10.74
C HIS A 128 -6.14 -0.49 -9.56
N ALA A 129 -5.03 -1.19 -9.70
CA ALA A 129 -4.01 -1.30 -8.66
C ALA A 129 -2.60 -1.16 -9.25
N GLU A 130 -1.77 -0.35 -8.59
CA GLU A 130 -0.34 -0.23 -8.86
C GLU A 130 0.40 -0.88 -7.70
N ILE A 131 0.94 -2.06 -7.97
CA ILE A 131 1.39 -3.00 -6.94
C ILE A 131 2.90 -2.95 -6.85
N MET A 132 3.44 -2.61 -5.69
CA MET A 132 4.86 -2.67 -5.41
C MET A 132 5.28 -4.09 -5.05
N LEU A 133 6.46 -4.48 -5.51
CA LEU A 133 7.16 -5.72 -5.18
C LEU A 133 8.58 -5.35 -4.79
N ASP A 134 9.12 -5.93 -3.71
CA ASP A 134 10.47 -5.70 -3.18
C ASP A 134 11.48 -6.77 -3.63
N PRO A 135 12.02 -6.74 -4.87
CA PRO A 135 12.87 -7.82 -5.36
C PRO A 135 14.11 -8.06 -4.49
N GLN A 136 14.71 -6.99 -3.93
CA GLN A 136 15.92 -7.09 -3.12
C GLN A 136 15.69 -7.86 -1.82
N ALA A 137 14.50 -7.73 -1.20
CA ALA A 137 14.13 -8.48 0.00
C ALA A 137 14.13 -9.99 -0.27
N HIS A 138 13.71 -10.40 -1.47
CA HIS A 138 13.66 -11.80 -1.86
C HIS A 138 15.04 -12.35 -2.26
N LEU A 139 15.82 -11.57 -3.01
CA LEU A 139 17.19 -11.94 -3.40
C LEU A 139 18.10 -12.20 -2.19
N THR A 140 18.00 -11.41 -1.13
CA THR A 140 18.77 -11.59 0.11
C THR A 140 18.49 -12.92 0.80
N ARG A 141 17.30 -13.51 0.55
CA ARG A 141 16.88 -14.83 1.08
C ARG A 141 17.20 -15.99 0.14
N GLY A 142 17.81 -15.71 -1.04
CA GLY A 142 18.15 -16.71 -2.05
C GLY A 142 17.00 -17.10 -2.98
N VAL A 143 15.89 -16.36 -2.98
CA VAL A 143 14.82 -16.49 -3.98
C VAL A 143 15.22 -15.71 -5.22
N SER A 144 15.13 -16.31 -6.39
CA SER A 144 15.56 -15.66 -7.63
C SER A 144 14.59 -14.56 -8.06
N LEU A 145 15.11 -13.60 -8.82
CA LEU A 145 14.33 -12.50 -9.37
C LEU A 145 13.19 -13.02 -10.27
N GLU A 146 13.48 -14.04 -11.08
CA GLU A 146 12.48 -14.69 -11.93
C GLU A 146 11.35 -15.29 -11.09
N THR A 147 11.66 -15.92 -9.96
CA THR A 147 10.65 -16.54 -9.09
C THR A 147 9.66 -15.52 -8.56
N CYS A 148 10.13 -14.42 -7.96
CA CYS A 148 9.22 -13.43 -7.38
C CYS A 148 8.46 -12.67 -8.48
N VAL A 149 9.13 -12.21 -9.53
CA VAL A 149 8.49 -11.43 -10.60
C VAL A 149 7.51 -12.28 -11.40
N ASN A 150 7.89 -13.49 -11.83
CA ASN A 150 7.00 -14.34 -12.62
C ASN A 150 5.77 -14.78 -11.81
N GLY A 151 5.94 -15.10 -10.52
CA GLY A 151 4.83 -15.47 -9.66
C GLY A 151 3.76 -14.38 -9.60
N VAL A 152 4.16 -13.14 -9.30
CA VAL A 152 3.26 -11.98 -9.28
C VAL A 152 2.70 -11.71 -10.67
N ALA A 153 3.55 -11.53 -11.69
CA ALA A 153 3.15 -11.15 -13.04
C ALA A 153 2.19 -12.15 -13.69
N SER A 154 2.31 -13.45 -13.37
CA SER A 154 1.43 -14.49 -13.90
C SER A 154 -0.05 -14.27 -13.54
N VAL A 155 -0.31 -13.70 -12.36
CA VAL A 155 -1.67 -13.38 -11.89
C VAL A 155 -2.10 -12.03 -12.43
N LEU A 156 -1.21 -11.02 -12.42
CA LEU A 156 -1.54 -9.68 -12.92
C LEU A 156 -1.94 -9.69 -14.39
N ALA A 157 -1.35 -10.57 -15.21
CA ALA A 157 -1.68 -10.70 -16.63
C ALA A 157 -3.16 -11.04 -16.91
N GLY A 158 -3.85 -11.70 -15.98
CA GLY A 158 -5.28 -12.05 -16.08
C GLY A 158 -6.19 -11.28 -15.12
N SER A 159 -5.65 -10.32 -14.39
CA SER A 159 -6.35 -9.68 -13.26
C SER A 159 -7.64 -8.96 -13.66
N PHE A 160 -7.66 -8.33 -14.84
CA PHE A 160 -8.86 -7.64 -15.32
C PHE A 160 -9.99 -8.62 -15.66
N GLU A 161 -9.67 -9.76 -16.25
CA GLU A 161 -10.66 -10.78 -16.65
C GLU A 161 -11.19 -11.56 -15.42
N GLU A 162 -10.32 -11.83 -14.45
CA GLU A 162 -10.66 -12.64 -13.27
C GLU A 162 -11.30 -11.82 -12.15
N PHE A 163 -10.83 -10.58 -11.92
CA PHE A 163 -11.22 -9.76 -10.77
C PHE A 163 -11.84 -8.40 -11.15
N GLY A 164 -11.82 -8.00 -12.42
CA GLY A 164 -12.26 -6.68 -12.87
C GLY A 164 -11.27 -5.56 -12.55
N ILE A 165 -10.05 -5.89 -12.13
CA ILE A 165 -9.01 -4.95 -11.69
C ILE A 165 -7.92 -4.88 -12.76
N SER A 166 -7.70 -3.70 -13.35
CA SER A 166 -6.51 -3.45 -14.16
C SER A 166 -5.31 -3.22 -13.25
N THR A 167 -4.13 -3.74 -13.60
CA THR A 167 -2.97 -3.70 -12.71
C THR A 167 -1.70 -3.25 -13.41
N LEU A 168 -0.80 -2.62 -12.65
CA LEU A 168 0.57 -2.33 -13.03
C LEU A 168 1.52 -2.84 -11.93
N LEU A 169 2.69 -3.34 -12.33
CA LEU A 169 3.73 -3.79 -11.40
C LEU A 169 4.80 -2.71 -11.27
N ILE A 170 5.12 -2.32 -10.05
CA ILE A 170 6.19 -1.40 -9.68
C ILE A 170 7.29 -2.19 -8.96
N ALA A 171 8.53 -2.09 -9.40
CA ALA A 171 9.65 -2.66 -8.67
C ALA A 171 10.13 -1.65 -7.62
N ALA A 172 9.92 -1.94 -6.35
CA ALA A 172 10.37 -1.10 -5.26
C ALA A 172 11.81 -1.43 -4.84
N PHE A 173 12.57 -0.43 -4.43
CA PHE A 173 13.97 -0.56 -4.07
C PHE A 173 14.21 -0.08 -2.65
N LEU A 174 14.87 -0.95 -1.86
CA LEU A 174 15.12 -0.73 -0.44
C LEU A 174 16.19 0.35 -0.22
N ARG A 175 15.79 1.48 0.34
CA ARG A 175 16.65 2.67 0.49
C ARG A 175 17.75 2.55 1.55
N ASP A 176 17.65 1.57 2.44
CA ASP A 176 18.67 1.21 3.40
C ASP A 176 19.83 0.41 2.76
N LEU A 177 19.62 -0.16 1.57
CA LEU A 177 20.66 -0.79 0.75
C LEU A 177 21.42 0.24 -0.12
N SER A 178 22.43 -0.24 -0.84
CA SER A 178 23.21 0.64 -1.74
C SER A 178 22.53 0.86 -3.08
N GLU A 179 22.71 2.03 -3.67
CA GLU A 179 22.25 2.32 -5.03
C GLU A 179 22.84 1.37 -6.07
N ASP A 180 24.11 0.92 -5.89
CA ASP A 180 24.74 -0.05 -6.80
C ASP A 180 23.97 -1.39 -6.82
N SER A 181 23.52 -1.87 -5.64
CA SER A 181 22.67 -3.06 -5.56
C SER A 181 21.33 -2.86 -6.27
N ALA A 182 20.70 -1.71 -6.10
CA ALA A 182 19.44 -1.37 -6.76
C ALA A 182 19.61 -1.29 -8.30
N LEU A 183 20.68 -0.67 -8.78
CA LEU A 183 21.01 -0.62 -10.20
C LEU A 183 21.24 -2.01 -10.79
N GLU A 184 21.97 -2.89 -10.09
CA GLU A 184 22.18 -4.26 -10.54
C GLU A 184 20.85 -5.02 -10.71
N VAL A 185 19.93 -4.87 -9.75
CA VAL A 185 18.61 -5.49 -9.83
C VAL A 185 17.76 -4.89 -10.95
N LEU A 186 17.77 -3.57 -11.13
CA LEU A 186 17.07 -2.91 -12.25
C LEU A 186 17.57 -3.41 -13.60
N GLU A 187 18.88 -3.52 -13.80
CA GLU A 187 19.44 -4.03 -15.07
C GLU A 187 19.05 -5.49 -15.32
N GLN A 188 18.97 -6.32 -14.27
CA GLN A 188 18.48 -7.70 -14.39
C GLN A 188 17.00 -7.72 -14.77
N LEU A 189 16.14 -6.91 -14.13
CA LEU A 189 14.72 -6.77 -14.48
C LEU A 189 14.51 -6.37 -15.94
N LEU A 190 15.29 -5.38 -16.40
CA LEU A 190 15.24 -4.93 -17.79
C LEU A 190 15.73 -6.02 -18.77
N ALA A 191 16.81 -6.72 -18.42
CA ALA A 191 17.39 -7.77 -19.27
C ALA A 191 16.47 -8.99 -19.40
N MET A 192 15.72 -9.35 -18.36
CA MET A 192 14.74 -10.44 -18.43
C MET A 192 13.40 -10.02 -19.05
N GLY A 193 13.22 -8.73 -19.38
CA GLY A 193 11.96 -8.21 -19.92
C GLY A 193 10.81 -8.27 -18.92
N ALA A 194 11.11 -8.04 -17.63
CA ALA A 194 10.09 -8.02 -16.58
C ALA A 194 8.99 -7.00 -16.91
N PRO A 195 7.70 -7.33 -16.72
CA PRO A 195 6.58 -6.44 -17.07
C PRO A 195 6.36 -5.36 -16.01
N ILE A 196 7.45 -4.65 -15.62
CA ILE A 196 7.37 -3.53 -14.69
C ILE A 196 6.99 -2.25 -15.42
N ALA A 197 6.05 -1.50 -14.87
CA ALA A 197 5.62 -0.20 -15.38
C ALA A 197 6.44 0.95 -14.77
N GLY A 198 7.01 0.75 -13.60
CA GLY A 198 7.76 1.78 -12.89
C GLY A 198 8.67 1.22 -11.82
N ILE A 199 9.36 2.15 -11.14
CA ILE A 199 10.15 1.88 -9.95
C ILE A 199 9.67 2.71 -8.77
N GLY A 200 9.86 2.17 -7.56
CA GLY A 200 9.63 2.85 -6.28
C GLY A 200 10.89 2.89 -5.42
N LEU A 201 10.88 3.76 -4.42
CA LEU A 201 11.89 3.82 -3.36
C LEU A 201 11.18 3.71 -2.01
N ASP A 202 11.51 2.73 -1.19
CA ASP A 202 10.81 2.41 0.06
C ASP A 202 11.76 1.98 1.20
N SER A 203 11.21 1.32 2.23
CA SER A 203 11.93 0.90 3.44
C SER A 203 12.34 2.07 4.34
N ALA A 204 13.33 1.87 5.25
CA ALA A 204 13.70 2.80 6.31
C ALA A 204 14.07 4.21 5.80
N GLU A 205 13.17 5.18 5.99
CA GLU A 205 13.33 6.54 5.44
C GLU A 205 14.39 7.33 6.18
N VAL A 206 14.37 7.30 7.52
CA VAL A 206 15.26 8.12 8.35
C VAL A 206 16.74 7.74 8.15
N GLY A 207 17.55 8.72 7.76
CA GLY A 207 18.98 8.51 7.47
C GLY A 207 19.30 7.97 6.09
N ASN A 208 18.28 7.73 5.24
CA ASN A 208 18.43 7.27 3.87
C ASN A 208 17.77 8.25 2.89
N PRO A 209 18.36 9.43 2.67
CA PRO A 209 17.75 10.47 1.84
C PRO A 209 17.66 10.05 0.35
N PRO A 210 16.68 10.59 -0.39
CA PRO A 210 16.45 10.27 -1.80
C PRO A 210 17.69 10.47 -2.68
N GLU A 211 18.51 11.46 -2.42
CA GLU A 211 19.72 11.77 -3.20
C GLU A 211 20.69 10.59 -3.38
N LYS A 212 20.62 9.57 -2.48
CA LYS A 212 21.41 8.33 -2.61
C LYS A 212 21.09 7.53 -3.88
N PHE A 213 19.92 7.73 -4.51
CA PHE A 213 19.39 6.90 -5.60
C PHE A 213 19.27 7.66 -6.93
N GLN A 214 20.01 8.74 -7.10
CA GLN A 214 19.94 9.58 -8.30
C GLN A 214 20.24 8.82 -9.61
N ARG A 215 21.24 7.95 -9.61
CA ARG A 215 21.60 7.16 -10.81
C ARG A 215 20.54 6.11 -11.15
N LEU A 216 19.95 5.49 -10.12
CA LEU A 216 18.88 4.52 -10.29
C LEU A 216 17.66 5.15 -10.99
N PHE A 217 17.21 6.29 -10.49
CA PHE A 217 16.04 7.00 -11.02
C PHE A 217 16.30 7.60 -12.41
N ALA A 218 17.50 8.11 -12.65
CA ALA A 218 17.91 8.54 -13.99
C ALA A 218 17.90 7.36 -14.98
N ARG A 219 18.38 6.18 -14.55
CA ARG A 219 18.38 4.98 -15.40
C ARG A 219 16.95 4.47 -15.67
N ALA A 220 16.05 4.53 -14.68
CA ALA A 220 14.65 4.19 -14.88
C ALA A 220 13.96 5.14 -15.86
N LYS A 221 14.22 6.44 -15.75
CA LYS A 221 13.75 7.45 -16.71
C LYS A 221 14.20 7.15 -18.13
N ASP A 222 15.49 6.81 -18.32
CA ASP A 222 16.05 6.44 -19.61
C ASP A 222 15.41 5.15 -20.18
N ALA A 223 14.93 4.26 -19.32
CA ALA A 223 14.19 3.06 -19.71
C ALA A 223 12.69 3.32 -19.98
N GLY A 224 12.19 4.53 -19.75
CA GLY A 224 10.80 4.89 -19.94
C GLY A 224 9.88 4.38 -18.82
N LEU A 225 10.44 4.09 -17.63
CA LEU A 225 9.69 3.63 -16.46
C LEU A 225 9.15 4.83 -15.64
N HIS A 226 7.97 4.66 -15.06
CA HIS A 226 7.45 5.57 -14.04
C HIS A 226 8.33 5.57 -12.79
N ARG A 227 8.30 6.65 -12.03
CA ARG A 227 9.14 6.86 -10.85
C ARG A 227 8.30 7.38 -9.70
N ILE A 228 8.29 6.65 -8.60
CA ILE A 228 7.63 7.03 -7.35
C ILE A 228 8.59 6.86 -6.18
N ALA A 229 8.34 7.55 -5.07
CA ALA A 229 9.17 7.38 -3.88
C ALA A 229 8.38 7.69 -2.61
N HIS A 230 8.62 6.88 -1.57
CA HIS A 230 8.26 7.24 -0.20
C HIS A 230 9.09 8.44 0.24
N ALA A 231 8.43 9.51 0.62
CA ALA A 231 9.09 10.69 1.16
C ALA A 231 8.14 11.47 2.07
N GLY A 232 8.64 11.88 3.23
CA GLY A 232 7.86 12.64 4.21
C GLY A 232 6.80 11.81 4.92
N GLU A 233 7.05 10.53 5.14
CA GLU A 233 6.37 9.70 6.12
C GLU A 233 6.97 9.94 7.51
N GLU A 234 8.23 9.54 7.72
CA GLU A 234 9.04 9.82 8.91
C GLU A 234 10.12 10.88 8.63
N GLY A 235 10.61 10.95 7.40
CA GLY A 235 11.62 11.88 6.95
C GLY A 235 11.13 13.31 6.85
N PRO A 236 12.05 14.31 6.87
CA PRO A 236 11.68 15.72 6.84
C PRO A 236 11.09 16.16 5.49
N PRO A 237 10.41 17.32 5.40
CA PRO A 237 9.92 17.90 4.14
C PRO A 237 10.97 17.99 3.03
N SER A 238 12.25 18.18 3.40
CA SER A 238 13.35 18.19 2.42
C SER A 238 13.48 16.87 1.62
N TYR A 239 13.08 15.72 2.17
CA TYR A 239 13.10 14.46 1.43
C TYR A 239 12.04 14.45 0.32
N ILE A 240 10.90 15.12 0.51
CA ILE A 240 9.90 15.32 -0.55
C ILE A 240 10.50 16.20 -1.66
N ILE A 241 11.15 17.30 -1.27
CA ILE A 241 11.83 18.20 -2.23
C ILE A 241 12.90 17.44 -3.01
N ASP A 242 13.75 16.67 -2.32
CA ASP A 242 14.82 15.90 -2.96
C ASP A 242 14.27 14.80 -3.89
N ALA A 243 13.17 14.14 -3.53
CA ALA A 243 12.51 13.17 -4.39
C ALA A 243 11.99 13.83 -5.69
N LEU A 244 11.42 15.02 -5.60
CA LEU A 244 10.95 15.78 -6.77
C LEU A 244 12.11 16.31 -7.61
N ASP A 245 13.09 16.99 -6.99
CA ASP A 245 14.12 17.74 -7.70
C ASP A 245 15.29 16.89 -8.17
N ILE A 246 15.65 15.82 -7.43
CA ILE A 246 16.80 14.96 -7.69
C ILE A 246 16.42 13.67 -8.38
N LEU A 247 15.33 13.00 -7.88
CA LEU A 247 14.87 11.74 -8.45
C LEU A 247 13.87 11.94 -9.58
N ASP A 248 13.30 13.14 -9.74
CA ASP A 248 12.32 13.47 -10.78
C ASP A 248 11.12 12.51 -10.73
N VAL A 249 10.61 12.27 -9.51
CA VAL A 249 9.47 11.39 -9.30
C VAL A 249 8.17 12.03 -9.78
N GLU A 250 7.24 11.20 -10.21
CA GLU A 250 5.93 11.60 -10.75
C GLU A 250 4.86 11.58 -9.65
N ARG A 251 5.15 10.91 -8.53
CA ARG A 251 4.25 10.76 -7.37
C ARG A 251 5.08 10.55 -6.10
N ILE A 252 4.61 11.10 -5.00
CA ILE A 252 5.17 10.91 -3.66
C ILE A 252 4.26 9.95 -2.88
N ASP A 253 4.85 8.91 -2.35
CA ASP A 253 4.17 8.01 -1.45
C ASP A 253 4.23 8.56 -0.02
N HIS A 254 3.10 8.55 0.71
CA HIS A 254 2.77 9.27 1.94
C HIS A 254 2.76 10.79 1.79
N GLY A 255 3.88 11.45 1.95
CA GLY A 255 4.05 12.90 1.81
C GLY A 255 3.38 13.73 2.93
N ILE A 256 2.95 13.11 4.03
CA ILE A 256 2.15 13.78 5.08
C ILE A 256 2.89 14.91 5.77
N ARG A 257 4.22 14.84 5.86
CA ARG A 257 5.06 15.86 6.48
C ARG A 257 5.29 17.10 5.61
N CYS A 258 4.77 17.13 4.36
CA CYS A 258 4.73 18.37 3.58
C CYS A 258 4.01 19.50 4.34
N MET A 259 3.05 19.15 5.23
CA MET A 259 2.30 20.11 6.05
C MET A 259 3.16 20.91 7.05
N GLU A 260 4.41 20.51 7.26
CA GLU A 260 5.37 21.22 8.10
C GLU A 260 6.06 22.39 7.35
N ASP A 261 5.93 22.46 6.02
CA ASP A 261 6.55 23.46 5.15
C ASP A 261 5.49 24.10 4.23
N PRO A 262 5.01 25.32 4.53
CA PRO A 262 4.00 25.98 3.73
C PRO A 262 4.42 26.28 2.29
N ASP A 263 5.69 26.53 2.02
CA ASP A 263 6.21 26.80 0.66
C ASP A 263 6.18 25.51 -0.17
N LEU A 264 6.48 24.37 0.46
CA LEU A 264 6.34 23.07 -0.17
C LEU A 264 4.86 22.74 -0.44
N VAL A 265 3.95 23.02 0.48
CA VAL A 265 2.51 22.83 0.25
C VAL A 265 2.04 23.63 -0.96
N GLU A 266 2.41 24.92 -1.07
CA GLU A 266 2.07 25.76 -2.22
C GLU A 266 2.59 25.16 -3.53
N ARG A 267 3.85 24.72 -3.56
CA ARG A 267 4.46 24.03 -4.70
C ARG A 267 3.68 22.76 -5.12
N LEU A 268 3.38 21.89 -4.16
CA LEU A 268 2.68 20.62 -4.45
C LEU A 268 1.26 20.84 -4.98
N VAL A 269 0.59 21.91 -4.53
CA VAL A 269 -0.73 22.33 -5.05
C VAL A 269 -0.60 22.86 -6.47
N ASP A 270 0.36 23.75 -6.74
CA ASP A 270 0.56 24.36 -8.06
C ASP A 270 0.98 23.34 -9.12
N GLU A 271 1.83 22.38 -8.75
CA GLU A 271 2.30 21.30 -9.63
C GLU A 271 1.29 20.14 -9.72
N LEU A 272 0.23 20.13 -8.91
CA LEU A 272 -0.75 19.01 -8.79
C LEU A 272 -0.07 17.68 -8.47
N THR A 273 1.03 17.70 -7.73
CA THR A 273 1.81 16.51 -7.39
C THR A 273 0.95 15.51 -6.60
N PRO A 274 0.82 14.26 -7.07
CA PRO A 274 0.02 13.27 -6.35
C PRO A 274 0.72 12.81 -5.07
N LEU A 275 -0.06 12.68 -3.97
CA LEU A 275 0.36 12.11 -2.70
C LEU A 275 -0.51 10.89 -2.38
N THR A 276 0.10 9.73 -2.14
CA THR A 276 -0.62 8.50 -1.78
C THR A 276 -0.58 8.28 -0.28
N VAL A 277 -1.56 8.85 0.42
CA VAL A 277 -1.63 8.81 1.88
C VAL A 277 -2.20 7.48 2.37
N CYS A 278 -1.60 6.93 3.44
CA CYS A 278 -1.97 5.64 4.04
C CYS A 278 -2.35 5.83 5.52
N PRO A 279 -3.59 6.24 5.84
CA PRO A 279 -3.93 6.73 7.18
C PRO A 279 -3.79 5.70 8.30
N LEU A 280 -4.18 4.44 8.06
CA LEU A 280 -4.05 3.38 9.08
C LEU A 280 -2.57 3.01 9.30
N SER A 281 -1.78 2.94 8.22
CA SER A 281 -0.33 2.76 8.29
C SER A 281 0.33 3.85 9.13
N ASN A 282 0.06 5.13 8.81
CA ASN A 282 0.66 6.27 9.50
C ASN A 282 0.38 6.26 11.02
N VAL A 283 -0.79 5.76 11.43
CA VAL A 283 -1.11 5.59 12.86
C VAL A 283 -0.39 4.37 13.46
N ARG A 284 -0.39 3.23 12.76
CA ARG A 284 0.26 2.00 13.25
C ARG A 284 1.76 2.15 13.40
N LEU A 285 2.40 2.89 12.50
CA LEU A 285 3.84 3.16 12.53
C LEU A 285 4.23 4.36 13.38
N ARG A 286 3.25 5.00 14.05
CA ARG A 286 3.48 6.17 14.92
C ARG A 286 4.00 7.42 14.19
N ALA A 287 3.87 7.47 12.86
CA ALA A 287 4.08 8.71 12.11
C ALA A 287 3.01 9.76 12.47
N VAL A 288 1.82 9.27 12.88
CA VAL A 288 0.73 10.07 13.46
C VAL A 288 0.26 9.40 14.76
N ASP A 289 0.08 10.15 15.84
CA ASP A 289 -0.27 9.60 17.15
C ASP A 289 -1.63 8.87 17.17
N MET A 290 -2.62 9.43 16.47
CA MET A 290 -3.98 8.86 16.38
C MET A 290 -4.68 9.34 15.11
N LEU A 291 -5.62 8.55 14.60
CA LEU A 291 -6.33 8.86 13.36
C LEU A 291 -7.07 10.20 13.39
N ALA A 292 -7.63 10.59 14.54
CA ALA A 292 -8.28 11.89 14.73
C ALA A 292 -7.33 13.09 14.57
N ALA A 293 -6.01 12.89 14.72
CA ALA A 293 -4.98 13.91 14.52
C ALA A 293 -4.34 13.86 13.13
N HIS A 294 -4.79 12.96 12.26
CA HIS A 294 -4.22 12.79 10.93
C HIS A 294 -4.34 14.07 10.08
N PRO A 295 -3.29 14.49 9.35
CA PRO A 295 -3.28 15.75 8.61
C PRO A 295 -4.18 15.76 7.35
N LEU A 296 -4.75 14.63 6.93
CA LEU A 296 -5.53 14.47 5.71
C LEU A 296 -6.61 15.56 5.50
N PRO A 297 -7.43 15.94 6.52
CA PRO A 297 -8.40 17.03 6.33
C PRO A 297 -7.76 18.38 6.01
N ALA A 298 -6.61 18.68 6.63
CA ALA A 298 -5.87 19.92 6.35
C ALA A 298 -5.23 19.87 4.97
N MET A 299 -4.72 18.71 4.54
CA MET A 299 -4.18 18.49 3.19
C MET A 299 -5.27 18.71 2.11
N LEU A 300 -6.47 18.15 2.32
CA LEU A 300 -7.62 18.36 1.43
C LEU A 300 -8.04 19.85 1.40
N ALA A 301 -8.09 20.50 2.55
CA ALA A 301 -8.44 21.92 2.65
C ALA A 301 -7.40 22.84 1.98
N ALA A 302 -6.12 22.47 2.03
CA ALA A 302 -5.03 23.18 1.32
C ALA A 302 -5.11 22.99 -0.21
N GLY A 303 -5.87 22.03 -0.71
CA GLY A 303 -6.01 21.77 -2.15
C GLY A 303 -5.02 20.75 -2.70
N LEU A 304 -4.28 20.04 -1.85
CA LEU A 304 -3.35 19.00 -2.26
C LEU A 304 -4.06 17.86 -3.02
N ASN A 305 -3.37 17.27 -3.98
CA ASN A 305 -3.84 16.12 -4.76
C ASN A 305 -3.54 14.82 -4.01
N VAL A 306 -4.38 14.49 -3.03
CA VAL A 306 -4.20 13.32 -2.17
C VAL A 306 -5.15 12.19 -2.55
N SER A 307 -4.69 10.94 -2.43
CA SER A 307 -5.48 9.72 -2.49
C SER A 307 -5.29 8.91 -1.20
N VAL A 308 -6.22 7.99 -0.92
CA VAL A 308 -6.16 7.07 0.22
C VAL A 308 -5.81 5.68 -0.28
N ASN A 309 -4.88 5.02 0.43
CA ASN A 309 -4.34 3.72 0.08
C ASN A 309 -4.14 2.88 1.35
N SER A 310 -3.86 1.59 1.20
CA SER A 310 -3.74 0.67 2.34
C SER A 310 -2.31 0.37 2.79
N ASP A 311 -1.31 0.57 1.92
CA ASP A 311 0.10 0.28 2.19
C ASP A 311 0.36 -1.24 2.40
N ASP A 312 0.39 -1.71 3.65
CA ASP A 312 0.53 -3.10 4.05
C ASP A 312 -0.73 -3.56 4.82
N PRO A 313 -1.86 -3.81 4.14
CA PRO A 313 -3.17 -3.95 4.75
C PRO A 313 -3.27 -5.07 5.79
N ALA A 314 -2.55 -6.19 5.60
CA ALA A 314 -2.55 -7.30 6.55
C ALA A 314 -1.87 -6.96 7.88
N TYR A 315 -1.02 -5.94 7.92
CA TYR A 315 -0.26 -5.52 9.09
C TYR A 315 -0.86 -4.27 9.77
N PHE A 316 -1.47 -3.38 9.00
CA PHE A 316 -1.90 -2.07 9.50
C PHE A 316 -3.39 -1.98 9.83
N GLY A 317 -4.11 -3.10 9.71
CA GLY A 317 -5.47 -3.22 10.24
C GLY A 317 -6.57 -2.91 9.23
N GLY A 318 -6.27 -2.93 7.91
CA GLY A 318 -7.32 -2.87 6.92
C GLY A 318 -6.90 -2.46 5.52
N TYR A 319 -7.73 -2.83 4.57
CA TYR A 319 -7.59 -2.51 3.15
C TYR A 319 -8.10 -1.08 2.87
N VAL A 320 -8.16 -0.69 1.61
CA VAL A 320 -8.55 0.67 1.22
C VAL A 320 -9.97 1.04 1.68
N ASP A 321 -10.91 0.10 1.63
CA ASP A 321 -12.28 0.28 2.13
C ASP A 321 -12.33 0.51 3.64
N ASP A 322 -11.50 -0.22 4.41
CA ASP A 322 -11.37 -0.04 5.85
C ASP A 322 -10.78 1.35 6.18
N ASN A 323 -9.78 1.80 5.40
CA ASN A 323 -9.24 3.16 5.53
C ASN A 323 -10.33 4.22 5.32
N PHE A 324 -11.14 4.13 4.25
CA PHE A 324 -12.26 5.05 4.04
C PHE A 324 -13.29 4.99 5.16
N ALA A 325 -13.65 3.80 5.64
CA ALA A 325 -14.61 3.63 6.71
C ALA A 325 -14.13 4.25 8.03
N GLN A 326 -12.88 4.05 8.40
CA GLN A 326 -12.27 4.64 9.59
C GLN A 326 -12.18 6.17 9.47
N LEU A 327 -11.79 6.70 8.32
CA LEU A 327 -11.75 8.13 8.07
C LEU A 327 -13.13 8.79 8.18
N LYS A 328 -14.18 8.15 7.67
CA LYS A 328 -15.57 8.63 7.86
C LYS A 328 -15.98 8.60 9.33
N SER A 329 -15.70 7.51 10.02
CA SER A 329 -16.15 7.31 11.40
C SER A 329 -15.41 8.20 12.40
N VAL A 330 -14.08 8.31 12.30
CA VAL A 330 -13.21 8.99 13.27
C VAL A 330 -13.00 10.46 12.94
N ILE A 331 -12.73 10.77 11.68
CA ILE A 331 -12.42 12.14 11.22
C ILE A 331 -13.70 12.86 10.76
N GLY A 332 -14.74 12.11 10.38
CA GLY A 332 -15.98 12.68 9.87
C GLY A 332 -15.85 13.17 8.42
N LEU A 333 -15.06 12.50 7.58
CA LEU A 333 -15.01 12.83 6.16
C LEU A 333 -16.40 12.72 5.53
N SER A 334 -16.77 13.73 4.76
CA SER A 334 -18.01 13.73 4.02
C SER A 334 -17.95 12.76 2.84
N GLU A 335 -19.12 12.34 2.32
CA GLU A 335 -19.19 11.57 1.07
C GLU A 335 -18.53 12.31 -0.09
N PHE A 336 -18.69 13.63 -0.15
CA PHE A 336 -18.01 14.47 -1.15
C PHE A 336 -16.47 14.36 -1.04
N ASP A 337 -15.90 14.37 0.17
CA ASP A 337 -14.46 14.19 0.37
C ASP A 337 -14.03 12.79 -0.07
N CYS A 338 -14.79 11.75 0.24
CA CYS A 338 -14.51 10.37 -0.18
C CYS A 338 -14.51 10.24 -1.71
N VAL A 339 -15.53 10.79 -2.38
CA VAL A 339 -15.60 10.83 -3.86
C VAL A 339 -14.42 11.62 -4.45
N ARG A 340 -14.03 12.75 -3.83
CA ARG A 340 -12.87 13.52 -4.25
C ARG A 340 -11.58 12.71 -4.15
N LEU A 341 -11.36 12.00 -3.04
CA LEU A 341 -10.20 11.14 -2.82
C LEU A 341 -10.15 9.99 -3.83
N ALA A 342 -11.30 9.33 -4.10
CA ALA A 342 -11.43 8.30 -5.13
C ALA A 342 -11.13 8.85 -6.53
N ALA A 343 -11.68 10.02 -6.88
CA ALA A 343 -11.39 10.67 -8.16
C ALA A 343 -9.91 11.04 -8.30
N ASN A 344 -9.27 11.50 -7.22
CA ASN A 344 -7.85 11.79 -7.21
C ASN A 344 -7.02 10.52 -7.44
N SER A 345 -7.35 9.38 -6.78
CA SER A 345 -6.63 8.13 -7.00
C SER A 345 -6.67 7.70 -8.47
N ILE A 346 -7.85 7.76 -9.11
CA ILE A 346 -8.02 7.42 -10.51
C ILE A 346 -7.20 8.35 -11.42
N ARG A 347 -7.27 9.67 -11.20
CA ARG A 347 -6.54 10.65 -12.03
C ARG A 347 -5.03 10.54 -11.88
N SER A 348 -4.55 10.21 -10.68
CA SER A 348 -3.14 10.11 -10.33
C SER A 348 -2.51 8.76 -10.70
N SER A 349 -3.31 7.80 -11.17
CA SER A 349 -2.82 6.50 -11.60
C SER A 349 -2.03 6.58 -12.91
N PHE A 350 -1.18 5.59 -13.15
CA PHE A 350 -0.48 5.37 -14.42
C PHE A 350 -1.31 4.53 -15.41
N ALA A 351 -2.57 4.28 -15.11
CA ALA A 351 -3.51 3.65 -16.04
C ALA A 351 -3.64 4.45 -17.34
N SER A 352 -4.04 3.79 -18.43
CA SER A 352 -4.31 4.49 -19.68
C SER A 352 -5.42 5.52 -19.53
N GLU A 353 -5.38 6.58 -20.35
CA GLU A 353 -6.41 7.64 -20.31
C GLU A 353 -7.83 7.09 -20.58
N GLU A 354 -7.94 6.03 -21.41
CA GLU A 354 -9.20 5.33 -21.63
C GLU A 354 -9.69 4.69 -20.32
N ARG A 355 -8.78 3.99 -19.60
CA ARG A 355 -9.15 3.33 -18.35
C ARG A 355 -9.51 4.34 -17.26
N LYS A 356 -8.79 5.44 -17.15
CA LYS A 356 -9.13 6.54 -16.22
C LYS A 356 -10.53 7.12 -16.53
N ALA A 357 -10.84 7.33 -17.82
CA ALA A 357 -12.14 7.85 -18.23
C ALA A 357 -13.28 6.87 -17.88
N GLU A 358 -13.08 5.57 -18.08
CA GLU A 358 -14.04 4.52 -17.67
C GLU A 358 -14.31 4.56 -16.17
N LEU A 359 -13.24 4.60 -15.36
CA LEU A 359 -13.34 4.59 -13.90
C LEU A 359 -13.98 5.87 -13.35
N LEU A 360 -13.65 7.03 -13.92
CA LEU A 360 -14.30 8.29 -13.55
C LEU A 360 -15.79 8.31 -13.91
N ALA A 361 -16.18 7.67 -15.02
CA ALA A 361 -17.58 7.50 -15.37
C ALA A 361 -18.31 6.56 -14.39
N GLU A 362 -17.69 5.41 -14.03
CA GLU A 362 -18.22 4.50 -13.00
C GLU A 362 -18.40 5.22 -11.66
N LEU A 363 -17.40 6.04 -11.25
CA LEU A 363 -17.48 6.84 -10.03
C LEU A 363 -18.63 7.86 -10.08
N ALA A 364 -18.85 8.53 -11.23
CA ALA A 364 -19.94 9.48 -11.39
C ALA A 364 -21.33 8.81 -11.35
N ASP A 365 -21.42 7.57 -11.82
CA ASP A 365 -22.66 6.78 -11.85
C ASP A 365 -22.99 6.11 -10.48
N SER A 366 -22.06 6.12 -9.52
CA SER A 366 -22.29 5.54 -8.18
C SER A 366 -23.38 6.25 -7.37
N GLY A 367 -23.80 7.44 -7.80
CA GLY A 367 -24.91 8.18 -7.20
C GLY A 367 -24.58 8.90 -5.89
N LEU A 368 -23.28 9.01 -5.57
CA LEU A 368 -22.74 9.66 -4.38
C LEU A 368 -22.42 11.14 -4.62
#